data_09d476064ad36c1084cd3394ecc1d0c2
#
_entry.id   09d476064ad36c1084cd3394ecc1d0c2
#
_cell.length_a   1.000
_cell.length_b   1.000
_cell.length_c   1.000
_cell.angle_alpha   90.00
_cell.angle_beta   90.00
_cell.angle_gamma   90.00
#
_symmetry.space_group_name_H-M   'P 1'
#
loop_
_entity.id
_entity.type
_entity.pdbx_description
1 polymer ?
#
loop_
_entity_poly.entity_id
_entity_poly.type
_entity_poly.pdbx_seq_one_letter_code
_entity_poly.pdbx_strand_id
1 'polypeptide(L)' 'MTNSNSNSKTKKEAQDALDRFKMEVASEIGVNLKEGYNGDLTSAEAGAVGGNMVKKMIKRQEEQMSQGK' A
#
# COMPACT_ATOMS: atom_id res chain seq x y z
N MET A 1 8.65 18.73 17.44
CA MET A 1 8.07 18.44 17.35
C MET A 1 7.47 17.97 17.36
N THR A 2 7.18 18.00 17.37
CA THR A 2 6.49 17.63 17.39
C THR A 2 5.88 17.02 17.07
N ASN A 3 5.44 16.78 16.80
CA ASN A 3 4.81 16.18 16.52
C ASN A 3 4.12 15.78 16.19
N SER A 4 4.24 16.55 16.01
CA SER A 4 3.27 16.22 15.71
C SER A 4 2.68 15.28 15.45
N ASN A 5 2.32 15.16 15.97
CA ASN A 5 1.69 13.95 15.91
C ASN A 5 0.23 13.89 15.94
N SER A 6 -0.41 14.97 15.73
CA SER A 6 -1.85 15.00 15.69
C SER A 6 -2.41 14.09 14.61
N ASN A 7 -1.62 13.85 13.57
CA ASN A 7 -2.04 12.98 12.50
C ASN A 7 -1.38 11.62 12.52
N SER A 8 -0.68 11.33 13.59
CA SER A 8 0.01 10.07 13.68
C SER A 8 -0.96 8.95 13.90
N LYS A 9 -0.80 7.90 13.16
CA LYS A 9 -1.56 6.69 13.37
C LYS A 9 -0.84 5.80 14.34
N THR A 10 -1.58 4.98 15.07
CA THR A 10 -0.96 3.93 15.85
C THR A 10 -0.32 2.94 14.90
N LYS A 11 0.55 2.11 15.44
CA LYS A 11 1.18 1.05 14.67
C LYS A 11 0.15 0.16 14.01
N LYS A 12 -0.90 -0.18 14.77
CA LYS A 12 -1.94 -1.05 14.25
C LYS A 12 -2.70 -0.38 13.12
N GLU A 13 -3.02 0.90 13.27
CA GLU A 13 -3.75 1.62 12.23
C GLU A 13 -2.92 1.73 10.95
N ALA A 14 -1.63 1.98 11.10
CA ALA A 14 -0.74 2.06 9.95
C ALA A 14 -0.63 0.71 9.25
N GLN A 15 -0.56 -0.37 10.02
CA GLN A 15 -0.48 -1.71 9.47
C GLN A 15 -1.77 -2.07 8.73
N ASP A 16 -2.92 -1.72 9.33
CA ASP A 16 -4.22 -1.99 8.70
C ASP A 16 -4.36 -1.25 7.38
N ALA A 17 -3.90 0.00 7.35
CA ALA A 17 -3.97 0.81 6.12
C ALA A 17 -3.08 0.20 5.03
N LEU A 18 -1.89 -0.24 5.42
CA LEU A 18 -0.97 -0.87 4.48
C LEU A 18 -1.54 -2.18 3.94
N ASP A 19 -2.17 -2.97 4.81
CA ASP A 19 -2.78 -4.23 4.40
C ASP A 19 -3.91 -4.00 3.40
N ARG A 20 -4.74 -2.99 3.65
CA ARG A 20 -5.82 -2.66 2.73
C ARG A 20 -5.30 -2.21 1.37
N PHE A 21 -4.23 -1.39 1.39
CA PHE A 21 -3.62 -0.94 0.15
C PHE A 21 -3.06 -2.11 -0.64
N LYS A 22 -2.42 -3.02 0.04
CA LYS A 22 -1.87 -4.23 -0.57
C LYS A 22 -2.97 -5.06 -1.21
N MET A 23 -4.09 -5.25 -0.51
CA MET A 23 -5.22 -6.00 -1.03
C MET A 23 -5.83 -5.33 -2.25
N GLU A 24 -5.93 -4.00 -2.21
CA GLU A 24 -6.44 -3.22 -3.33
C GLU A 24 -5.58 -3.44 -4.58
N VAL A 25 -4.27 -3.33 -4.41
CA VAL A 25 -3.35 -3.51 -5.54
C VAL A 25 -3.40 -4.93 -6.07
N ALA A 26 -3.39 -5.90 -5.17
CA ALA A 26 -3.46 -7.31 -5.58
C ALA A 26 -4.71 -7.57 -6.41
N SER A 27 -5.84 -7.02 -5.98
CA SER A 27 -7.09 -7.16 -6.70
C SER A 27 -6.99 -6.58 -8.11
N GLU A 28 -6.35 -5.42 -8.24
CA GLU A 28 -6.24 -4.74 -9.54
C GLU A 28 -5.39 -5.53 -10.53
N ILE A 29 -4.38 -6.22 -10.04
CA ILE A 29 -3.48 -6.97 -10.93
C ILE A 29 -3.83 -8.46 -10.99
N GLY A 30 -4.90 -8.86 -10.34
CA GLY A 30 -5.39 -10.23 -10.45
C GLY A 30 -4.66 -11.24 -9.58
N VAL A 31 -3.96 -10.79 -8.56
CA VAL A 31 -3.32 -11.69 -7.60
C VAL A 31 -4.27 -11.97 -6.47
N ASN A 32 -4.50 -13.23 -6.19
CA ASN A 32 -5.42 -13.64 -5.14
C ASN A 32 -4.70 -13.62 -3.79
N LEU A 33 -4.81 -12.50 -3.11
CA LEU A 33 -4.15 -12.29 -1.84
C LEU A 33 -5.12 -12.55 -0.71
N LYS A 34 -4.70 -13.37 0.24
CA LYS A 34 -5.53 -13.67 1.40
C LYS A 34 -5.18 -12.74 2.53
N GLU A 35 -6.16 -12.47 3.35
CA GLU A 35 -5.92 -11.75 4.57
C GLU A 35 -5.11 -12.64 5.49
N GLY A 36 -4.05 -12.11 6.09
CA GLY A 36 -3.20 -12.87 6.98
C GLY A 36 -2.08 -13.58 6.24
N TYR A 37 -2.04 -14.90 6.35
CA TYR A 37 -0.91 -15.66 5.82
C TYR A 37 -1.03 -15.86 4.32
N ASN A 38 0.04 -15.50 3.61
CA ASN A 38 0.10 -15.62 2.15
C ASN A 38 1.31 -16.43 1.72
N GLY A 39 1.58 -17.50 2.44
CA GLY A 39 2.76 -18.32 2.17
C GLY A 39 2.71 -19.06 0.85
N ASP A 40 1.55 -19.14 0.22
CA ASP A 40 1.40 -19.81 -1.07
C ASP A 40 1.58 -18.90 -2.26
N LEU A 41 1.90 -17.62 -2.04
CA LEU A 41 2.21 -16.73 -3.15
C LEU A 41 3.56 -17.07 -3.74
N THR A 42 3.68 -16.99 -5.05
CA THR A 42 4.99 -17.13 -5.68
C THR A 42 5.78 -15.84 -5.47
N SER A 43 7.09 -15.93 -5.65
CA SER A 43 7.94 -14.74 -5.58
C SER A 43 7.54 -13.72 -6.63
N ALA A 44 7.15 -14.19 -7.81
CA ALA A 44 6.72 -13.30 -8.88
C ALA A 44 5.47 -12.56 -8.51
N GLU A 45 4.51 -13.26 -7.88
CA GLU A 45 3.26 -12.63 -7.45
C GLU A 45 3.51 -11.59 -6.37
N ALA A 46 4.31 -11.96 -5.37
CA ALA A 46 4.63 -11.04 -4.28
C ALA A 46 5.35 -9.80 -4.82
N GLY A 47 6.28 -10.00 -5.74
CA GLY A 47 7.02 -8.91 -6.35
C GLY A 47 6.12 -8.01 -7.19
N ALA A 48 5.15 -8.60 -7.91
CA ALA A 48 4.22 -7.83 -8.71
C ALA A 48 3.35 -6.93 -7.83
N VAL A 49 2.87 -7.46 -6.71
CA VAL A 49 2.08 -6.65 -5.79
C VAL A 49 2.92 -5.50 -5.24
N GLY A 50 4.11 -5.80 -4.75
CA GLY A 50 4.99 -4.77 -4.18
C GLY A 50 5.37 -3.72 -5.19
N GLY A 51 5.74 -4.13 -6.39
CA GLY A 51 6.12 -3.19 -7.46
C GLY A 51 4.97 -2.28 -7.85
N ASN A 52 3.77 -2.84 -7.94
CA ASN A 52 2.61 -2.04 -8.30
C ASN A 52 2.16 -1.11 -7.16
N MET A 53 2.40 -1.51 -5.92
CA MET A 53 2.17 -0.60 -4.79
C MET A 53 3.05 0.65 -4.91
N VAL A 54 4.32 0.45 -5.23
CA VAL A 54 5.24 1.57 -5.39
C VAL A 54 4.80 2.47 -6.55
N LYS A 55 4.46 1.89 -7.67
CA LYS A 55 3.96 2.67 -8.82
C LYS A 55 2.74 3.49 -8.46
N LYS A 56 1.81 2.89 -7.73
CA LYS A 56 0.58 3.58 -7.36
C LYS A 56 0.84 4.73 -6.39
N MET A 57 1.77 4.53 -5.46
CA MET A 57 2.14 5.58 -4.53
C MET A 57 2.80 6.75 -5.25
N ILE A 58 3.67 6.46 -6.19
CA ILE A 58 4.32 7.51 -6.98
C ILE A 58 3.29 8.28 -7.79
N LYS A 59 2.39 7.57 -8.43
CA LYS A 59 1.36 8.21 -9.22
C LYS A 59 0.47 9.13 -8.39
N ARG A 60 0.08 8.67 -7.20
CA ARG A 60 -0.73 9.49 -6.31
C ARG A 60 0.02 10.73 -5.86
N GLN A 61 1.31 10.58 -5.60
CA GLN A 61 2.13 11.72 -5.21
C GLN A 61 2.26 12.73 -6.33
N GLU A 62 2.45 12.26 -7.55
CA GLU A 62 2.53 13.13 -8.72
C GLU A 62 1.22 13.89 -8.92
N GLU A 63 0.11 13.22 -8.75
CA GLU A 63 -1.19 13.87 -8.89
C GLU A 63 -1.39 14.94 -7.84
N GLN A 64 -0.97 14.67 -6.61
CA GLN A 64 -1.06 15.66 -5.54
C GLN A 64 -0.19 16.88 -5.84
N MET A 65 1.01 16.64 -6.31
CA MET A 65 1.91 17.74 -6.64
C MET A 65 1.37 18.58 -7.78
N SER A 66 0.76 17.93 -8.75
CA SER A 66 0.16 18.60 -9.88
C SER A 66 -1.02 19.46 -9.45
N GLN A 67 -1.81 18.98 -8.50
CA GLN A 67 -2.98 19.69 -8.02
C GLN A 67 -2.64 20.77 -7.00
N GLY A 68 -1.51 20.66 -6.38
CA GLY A 68 -1.10 21.54 -5.30
C GLY A 68 -0.64 22.90 -5.74
N LYS A 69 -0.77 23.22 -6.99
CA LYS A 69 -0.28 24.50 -7.50
C LYS A 69 -1.17 25.67 -7.20
#